data_937c3b48a4b400981ba2f7a8bd35c2e6
#
_entry.id   937c3b48a4b400981ba2f7a8bd35c2e6
#
_cell.length_a   1.000
_cell.length_b   1.000
_cell.length_c   1.000
_cell.angle_alpha   90.00
_cell.angle_beta   90.00
_cell.angle_gamma   90.00
#
_symmetry.space_group_name_H-M   'P 1'
#
loop_
_entity.id
_entity.type
_entity.pdbx_description
1 polymer ?
#
loop_
_entity_poly.entity_id
_entity_poly.type
_entity_poly.pdbx_seq_one_letter_code
_entity_poly.pdbx_strand_id
1 'polypeptide(L)'
;MENELGLRRPFENLLADSARLHGWRFVAEWGAKAGGHRIRPDGTVFDANSLPRGYWESKDSHDDLDREIDRKIRRGYPLGNTIFEDTRRAVLYQNRNQVMQAELSNARDLADLLFRFYSHTEPEIREFEQAVEEFGQRVPDLARGLAHKIAEAHQHNRPFQEAFGKFFALCQVSLNPNLSREAVDEMLV
;
A
#
# COMPACT_ATOMS: atom_id res chain seq x y z
N MET A 1 9.88 11.86 -36.08
CA MET A 1 9.18 11.13 -34.99
C MET A 1 10.22 10.94 -33.88
N GLU A 2 10.35 11.90 -33.00
CA GLU A 2 11.11 11.71 -31.75
C GLU A 2 10.30 10.75 -30.87
N ASN A 3 11.00 9.74 -30.38
CA ASN A 3 10.43 8.58 -29.75
C ASN A 3 9.69 8.97 -28.46
N GLU A 4 8.36 8.88 -28.38
CA GLU A 4 7.54 9.14 -27.18
C GLU A 4 8.12 8.49 -25.91
N LEU A 5 8.74 7.33 -26.06
CA LEU A 5 9.46 6.62 -24.98
C LEU A 5 10.70 7.36 -24.48
N GLY A 6 11.31 8.23 -25.27
CA GLY A 6 12.52 8.98 -24.88
C GLY A 6 12.25 10.15 -23.94
N LEU A 7 11.08 10.79 -24.05
CA LEU A 7 10.70 11.97 -23.28
C LEU A 7 10.08 11.60 -21.91
N ARG A 8 9.44 10.43 -21.79
CA ARG A 8 8.82 9.92 -20.55
C ARG A 8 9.88 9.50 -19.51
N ARG A 9 11.00 8.92 -19.95
CA ARG A 9 12.03 8.33 -19.08
C ARG A 9 12.62 9.26 -18.02
N PRO A 10 12.92 10.54 -18.28
CA PRO A 10 13.50 11.40 -17.26
C PRO A 10 12.59 11.59 -16.05
N PHE A 11 11.30 11.85 -16.26
CA PHE A 11 10.35 12.05 -15.16
C PHE A 11 10.01 10.73 -14.46
N GLU A 12 9.88 9.63 -15.21
CA GLU A 12 9.72 8.27 -14.67
C GLU A 12 10.90 7.90 -13.75
N ASN A 13 12.14 8.12 -14.20
CA ASN A 13 13.34 7.88 -13.39
C ASN A 13 13.37 8.74 -12.13
N LEU A 14 13.00 10.02 -12.24
CA LEU A 14 12.92 10.93 -11.11
C LEU A 14 11.90 10.44 -10.06
N LEU A 15 10.72 9.99 -10.49
CA LEU A 15 9.73 9.40 -9.59
C LEU A 15 10.24 8.10 -8.96
N ALA A 16 10.87 7.22 -9.74
CA ALA A 16 11.41 5.96 -9.24
C ALA A 16 12.53 6.19 -8.21
N ASP A 17 13.43 7.13 -8.46
CA ASP A 17 14.52 7.48 -7.56
C ASP A 17 13.99 8.13 -6.27
N SER A 18 13.05 9.06 -6.41
CA SER A 18 12.38 9.70 -5.27
C SER A 18 11.61 8.68 -4.42
N ALA A 19 10.91 7.73 -5.03
CA ALA A 19 10.22 6.65 -4.31
C ALA A 19 11.19 5.84 -3.43
N ARG A 20 12.37 5.50 -3.95
CA ARG A 20 13.40 4.77 -3.17
C ARG A 20 13.88 5.53 -1.95
N LEU A 21 13.98 6.86 -2.01
CA LEU A 21 14.36 7.69 -0.85
C LEU A 21 13.34 7.61 0.29
N HIS A 22 12.08 7.33 -0.03
CA HIS A 22 11.00 7.12 0.93
C HIS A 22 10.82 5.63 1.34
N GLY A 23 11.66 4.71 0.87
CA GLY A 23 11.48 3.27 1.07
C GLY A 23 10.29 2.71 0.28
N TRP A 24 9.83 3.41 -0.75
CA TRP A 24 8.72 3.06 -1.62
C TRP A 24 9.23 2.53 -2.97
N ARG A 25 8.32 1.95 -3.76
CA ARG A 25 8.66 1.49 -5.11
C ARG A 25 7.74 2.10 -6.16
N PHE A 26 8.32 2.45 -7.29
CA PHE A 26 7.61 2.84 -8.49
C PHE A 26 7.40 1.62 -9.40
N VAL A 27 6.19 1.47 -9.96
CA VAL A 27 5.84 0.40 -10.90
C VAL A 27 5.18 1.04 -12.12
N ALA A 28 5.84 0.90 -13.27
CA ALA A 28 5.28 1.37 -14.54
C ALA A 28 4.07 0.52 -14.95
N GLU A 29 3.06 1.17 -15.55
CA GLU A 29 1.91 0.55 -16.21
C GLU A 29 1.16 -0.48 -15.33
N TRP A 30 1.07 -0.27 -14.02
CA TRP A 30 0.33 -1.15 -13.13
C TRP A 30 -1.18 -1.05 -13.35
N GLY A 31 -1.80 -2.19 -13.70
CA GLY A 31 -3.26 -2.26 -13.85
C GLY A 31 -3.98 -2.21 -12.50
N ALA A 32 -4.85 -1.23 -12.32
CA ALA A 32 -5.66 -1.04 -11.12
C ALA A 32 -7.16 -0.97 -11.45
N LYS A 33 -8.01 -1.03 -10.43
CA LYS A 33 -9.45 -0.74 -10.54
C LYS A 33 -9.75 0.54 -9.77
N ALA A 34 -10.40 1.49 -10.42
CA ALA A 34 -10.89 2.71 -9.79
C ALA A 34 -12.30 3.02 -10.30
N GLY A 35 -13.22 3.39 -9.40
CA GLY A 35 -14.61 3.70 -9.76
C GLY A 35 -15.35 2.57 -10.51
N GLY A 36 -14.97 1.30 -10.27
CA GLY A 36 -15.54 0.15 -10.98
C GLY A 36 -14.93 -0.11 -12.37
N HIS A 37 -14.05 0.73 -12.87
CA HIS A 37 -13.38 0.60 -14.15
C HIS A 37 -11.93 0.12 -14.02
N ARG A 38 -11.46 -0.60 -15.04
CA ARG A 38 -10.04 -0.94 -15.16
C ARG A 38 -9.27 0.29 -15.67
N ILE A 39 -8.26 0.69 -14.93
CA ILE A 39 -7.34 1.77 -15.29
C ILE A 39 -5.93 1.21 -15.38
N ARG A 40 -5.08 1.87 -16.16
CA ARG A 40 -3.65 1.57 -16.27
C ARG A 40 -2.89 2.88 -16.31
N PRO A 41 -2.51 3.41 -15.13
CA PRO A 41 -1.63 4.56 -15.05
C PRO A 41 -0.26 4.27 -15.68
N ASP A 42 0.39 5.30 -16.19
CA ASP A 42 1.75 5.17 -16.69
C ASP A 42 2.73 4.80 -15.58
N GLY A 43 2.45 5.24 -14.34
CA GLY A 43 3.17 4.82 -13.14
C GLY A 43 2.31 4.82 -11.89
N THR A 44 2.65 3.93 -10.97
CA THR A 44 2.05 3.84 -9.62
C THR A 44 3.16 3.72 -8.59
N VAL A 45 3.07 4.52 -7.54
CA VAL A 45 3.99 4.45 -6.40
C VAL A 45 3.34 3.67 -5.27
N PHE A 46 4.05 2.68 -4.74
CA PHE A 46 3.62 1.82 -3.63
C PHE A 46 4.51 2.03 -2.42
N ASP A 47 3.95 1.99 -1.24
CA ASP A 47 4.69 1.95 0.01
C ASP A 47 5.23 0.56 0.36
N ALA A 48 5.86 0.43 1.55
CA ALA A 48 6.40 -0.83 2.05
C ALA A 48 5.32 -1.92 2.27
N ASN A 49 4.07 -1.51 2.52
CA ASN A 49 2.92 -2.41 2.67
C ASN A 49 2.25 -2.77 1.35
N SER A 50 2.83 -2.33 0.22
CA SER A 50 2.26 -2.49 -1.13
C SER A 50 0.92 -1.78 -1.34
N LEU A 51 0.65 -0.72 -0.56
CA LEU A 51 -0.48 0.16 -0.79
C LEU A 51 -0.13 1.24 -1.82
N PRO A 52 -1.02 1.56 -2.77
CA PRO A 52 -0.79 2.62 -3.74
C PRO A 52 -0.82 3.98 -3.03
N ARG A 53 0.28 4.74 -3.13
CA ARG A 53 0.45 6.07 -2.52
C ARG A 53 0.25 7.20 -3.51
N GLY A 54 0.28 6.91 -4.78
CA GLY A 54 0.04 7.90 -5.83
C GLY A 54 0.20 7.33 -7.23
N TYR A 55 -0.28 8.10 -8.19
CA TYR A 55 -0.31 7.74 -9.59
C TYR A 55 0.36 8.82 -10.44
N TRP A 56 0.87 8.41 -11.59
CA TRP A 56 1.46 9.30 -12.58
C TRP A 56 0.91 8.96 -13.97
N GLU A 57 0.65 10.00 -14.73
CA GLU A 57 0.18 9.93 -16.11
C GLU A 57 0.92 10.96 -16.94
N SER A 58 1.62 10.51 -17.97
CA SER A 58 2.34 11.35 -18.91
C SER A 58 1.53 11.58 -20.18
N LYS A 59 1.69 12.75 -20.77
CA LYS A 59 1.12 13.12 -22.07
C LYS A 59 2.19 13.69 -22.99
N ASP A 60 1.91 13.63 -24.28
CA ASP A 60 2.75 14.30 -25.26
C ASP A 60 2.63 15.83 -25.07
N SER A 61 3.74 16.54 -25.27
CA SER A 61 3.79 18.01 -25.21
C SER A 61 2.97 18.72 -26.30
N HIS A 62 2.47 17.97 -27.29
CA HIS A 62 1.60 18.46 -28.33
C HIS A 62 0.11 18.33 -27.97
N ASP A 63 -0.23 17.52 -26.95
CA ASP A 63 -1.58 17.36 -26.47
C ASP A 63 -1.96 18.51 -25.51
N ASP A 64 -3.25 18.85 -25.49
CA ASP A 64 -3.81 19.75 -24.50
C ASP A 64 -3.95 19.00 -23.16
N LEU A 65 -3.01 19.20 -22.25
CA LEU A 65 -2.96 18.51 -20.96
C LEU A 65 -4.28 18.67 -20.17
N ASP A 66 -4.90 19.85 -20.22
CA ASP A 66 -6.14 20.11 -19.47
C ASP A 66 -7.31 19.30 -20.00
N ARG A 67 -7.43 19.18 -21.34
CA ARG A 67 -8.43 18.31 -21.97
C ARG A 67 -8.20 16.83 -21.65
N GLU A 68 -6.95 16.39 -21.62
CA GLU A 68 -6.60 15.02 -21.28
C GLU A 68 -6.93 14.71 -19.81
N ILE A 69 -6.63 15.62 -18.89
CA ILE A 69 -7.03 15.52 -17.48
C ILE A 69 -8.55 15.40 -17.38
N ASP A 70 -9.30 16.30 -18.01
CA ASP A 70 -10.77 16.27 -18.01
C ASP A 70 -11.33 14.94 -18.54
N ARG A 71 -10.71 14.39 -19.56
CA ARG A 71 -11.09 13.08 -20.12
C ARG A 71 -10.84 11.95 -19.12
N LYS A 72 -9.70 11.97 -18.40
CA LYS A 72 -9.35 10.98 -17.39
C LYS A 72 -10.28 11.09 -16.16
N ILE A 73 -10.60 12.29 -15.73
CA ILE A 73 -11.56 12.55 -14.64
C ILE A 73 -12.94 11.95 -14.97
N ARG A 74 -13.45 12.23 -16.17
CA ARG A 74 -14.74 11.66 -16.63
C ARG A 74 -14.75 10.14 -16.71
N ARG A 75 -13.60 9.50 -16.90
CA ARG A 75 -13.44 8.04 -16.90
C ARG A 75 -13.24 7.44 -15.50
N GLY A 76 -13.34 8.24 -14.44
CA GLY A 76 -13.18 7.78 -13.06
C GLY A 76 -11.74 7.50 -12.64
N TYR A 77 -10.78 8.22 -13.23
CA TYR A 77 -9.37 8.08 -12.84
C TYR A 77 -9.16 8.47 -11.36
N PRO A 78 -8.25 7.79 -10.63
CA PRO A 78 -8.01 8.13 -9.23
C PRO A 78 -7.40 9.53 -9.13
N LEU A 79 -7.95 10.33 -8.24
CA LEU A 79 -7.49 11.70 -7.99
C LEU A 79 -7.13 11.92 -6.51
N GLY A 80 -6.87 10.83 -5.79
CA GLY A 80 -6.43 10.88 -4.39
C GLY A 80 -5.07 11.52 -4.27
N ASN A 81 -4.12 11.09 -5.11
CA ASN A 81 -2.77 11.65 -5.23
C ASN A 81 -2.22 11.32 -6.63
N THR A 82 -2.43 12.21 -7.61
CA THR A 82 -2.08 11.93 -9.02
C THR A 82 -1.39 13.12 -9.68
N ILE A 83 -0.24 12.85 -10.29
CA ILE A 83 0.47 13.78 -11.16
C ILE A 83 0.09 13.51 -12.61
N PHE A 84 -0.34 14.55 -13.32
CA PHE A 84 -0.43 14.59 -14.78
C PHE A 84 0.65 15.52 -15.31
N GLU A 85 1.38 15.12 -16.35
CA GLU A 85 2.44 15.97 -16.92
C GLU A 85 2.54 15.82 -18.44
N ASP A 86 3.14 16.84 -19.10
CA ASP A 86 3.36 16.92 -20.55
C ASP A 86 4.81 17.26 -20.92
N THR A 87 5.77 16.94 -20.06
CA THR A 87 7.20 17.28 -20.18
C THR A 87 7.55 18.74 -19.95
N ARG A 88 6.60 19.65 -19.96
CA ARG A 88 6.76 21.10 -19.72
C ARG A 88 6.21 21.50 -18.37
N ARG A 89 4.99 21.07 -18.09
CA ARG A 89 4.28 21.35 -16.84
C ARG A 89 3.72 20.07 -16.23
N ALA A 90 3.51 20.09 -14.94
CA ALA A 90 2.79 19.06 -14.21
C ALA A 90 1.65 19.67 -13.41
N VAL A 91 0.57 18.90 -13.27
CA VAL A 91 -0.60 19.24 -12.46
C VAL A 91 -0.80 18.14 -11.43
N LEU A 92 -0.83 18.52 -10.15
CA LEU A 92 -1.05 17.61 -9.04
C LEU A 92 -2.49 17.70 -8.57
N TYR A 93 -3.14 16.54 -8.51
CA TYR A 93 -4.43 16.35 -7.87
C TYR A 93 -4.27 15.61 -6.56
N GLN A 94 -4.91 16.11 -5.50
CA GLN A 94 -5.01 15.45 -4.20
C GLN A 94 -6.44 15.60 -3.66
N ASN A 95 -6.98 14.51 -3.09
CA ASN A 95 -8.35 14.50 -2.58
C ASN A 95 -9.37 15.06 -3.59
N ARG A 96 -9.21 14.68 -4.88
CA ARG A 96 -10.05 15.08 -6.03
C ARG A 96 -9.98 16.57 -6.42
N ASN A 97 -9.07 17.35 -5.83
CA ASN A 97 -8.86 18.75 -6.15
C ASN A 97 -7.49 18.96 -6.79
N GLN A 98 -7.43 19.89 -7.74
CA GLN A 98 -6.14 20.38 -8.22
C GLN A 98 -5.50 21.23 -7.11
N VAL A 99 -4.33 20.82 -6.64
CA VAL A 99 -3.64 21.47 -5.51
C VAL A 99 -2.38 22.23 -5.94
N MET A 100 -1.84 21.90 -7.11
CA MET A 100 -0.64 22.56 -7.61
C MET A 100 -0.54 22.41 -9.14
N GLN A 101 0.06 23.42 -9.77
CA GLN A 101 0.63 23.35 -11.11
C GLN A 101 2.10 23.76 -11.01
N ALA A 102 2.98 23.03 -11.66
CA ALA A 102 4.44 23.21 -11.63
C ALA A 102 5.01 23.29 -13.04
N GLU A 103 5.93 24.22 -13.25
CA GLU A 103 6.78 24.26 -14.45
C GLU A 103 7.96 23.29 -14.25
N LEU A 104 8.07 22.26 -15.08
CA LEU A 104 9.08 21.20 -14.91
C LEU A 104 10.52 21.67 -15.18
N SER A 105 10.68 22.80 -15.86
CA SER A 105 11.98 23.48 -16.04
C SER A 105 12.44 24.26 -14.81
N ASN A 106 11.54 24.52 -13.85
CA ASN A 106 11.82 25.22 -12.60
C ASN A 106 12.13 24.22 -11.49
N ALA A 107 13.36 24.15 -11.04
CA ALA A 107 13.81 23.20 -10.02
C ALA A 107 13.06 23.34 -8.67
N ARG A 108 12.64 24.57 -8.30
CA ARG A 108 11.87 24.81 -7.07
C ARG A 108 10.46 24.25 -7.21
N ASP A 109 9.78 24.53 -8.32
CA ASP A 109 8.44 24.02 -8.57
C ASP A 109 8.41 22.48 -8.60
N LEU A 110 9.45 21.89 -9.24
CA LEU A 110 9.62 20.45 -9.29
C LEU A 110 9.86 19.84 -7.90
N ALA A 111 10.69 20.47 -7.07
CA ALA A 111 10.92 20.02 -5.70
C ALA A 111 9.65 20.11 -4.85
N ASP A 112 8.90 21.21 -4.95
CA ASP A 112 7.62 21.38 -4.25
C ASP A 112 6.56 20.36 -4.70
N LEU A 113 6.51 20.06 -6.00
CA LEU A 113 5.63 19.02 -6.56
C LEU A 113 5.93 17.66 -5.94
N LEU A 114 7.20 17.25 -5.96
CA LEU A 114 7.62 15.96 -5.41
C LEU A 114 7.39 15.91 -3.90
N PHE A 115 7.74 16.99 -3.18
CA PHE A 115 7.49 17.06 -1.74
C PHE A 115 6.00 16.85 -1.41
N ARG A 116 5.09 17.57 -2.09
CA ARG A 116 3.64 17.41 -1.89
C ARG A 116 3.16 16.02 -2.25
N PHE A 117 3.63 15.47 -3.36
CA PHE A 117 3.24 14.15 -3.83
C PHE A 117 3.65 13.04 -2.85
N TYR A 118 4.88 13.05 -2.35
CA TYR A 118 5.40 12.03 -1.44
C TYR A 118 4.98 12.23 0.03
N SER A 119 4.64 13.45 0.43
CA SER A 119 4.16 13.75 1.79
C SER A 119 2.66 13.49 1.96
N HIS A 120 1.92 13.31 0.85
CA HIS A 120 0.47 13.12 0.92
C HIS A 120 0.12 11.73 1.40
N THR A 121 -0.84 11.64 2.32
CA THR A 121 -1.43 10.38 2.77
C THR A 121 -2.95 10.51 2.72
N GLU A 122 -3.59 9.66 1.94
CA GLU A 122 -5.04 9.59 1.89
C GLU A 122 -5.60 9.14 3.26
N PRO A 123 -6.77 9.65 3.69
CA PRO A 123 -7.35 9.31 5.00
C PRO A 123 -7.50 7.80 5.22
N GLU A 124 -8.00 7.07 4.23
CA GLU A 124 -8.20 5.61 4.29
C GLU A 124 -6.89 4.85 4.52
N ILE A 125 -5.78 5.30 3.92
CA ILE A 125 -4.46 4.71 4.12
C ILE A 125 -3.97 4.98 5.53
N ARG A 126 -4.19 6.19 6.05
CA ARG A 126 -3.82 6.56 7.42
C ARG A 126 -4.58 5.71 8.45
N GLU A 127 -5.87 5.53 8.27
CA GLU A 127 -6.68 4.66 9.14
C GLU A 127 -6.19 3.21 9.12
N PHE A 128 -5.81 2.70 7.94
CA PHE A 128 -5.23 1.36 7.81
C PHE A 128 -3.88 1.26 8.53
N GLU A 129 -2.97 2.24 8.36
CA GLU A 129 -1.67 2.26 9.03
C GLU A 129 -1.84 2.28 10.57
N GLN A 130 -2.78 3.08 11.09
CA GLN A 130 -3.12 3.11 12.51
C GLN A 130 -3.68 1.76 13.00
N ALA A 131 -4.56 1.13 12.22
CA ALA A 131 -5.08 -0.18 12.56
C ALA A 131 -3.98 -1.26 12.60
N VAL A 132 -3.05 -1.26 11.64
CA VAL A 132 -1.91 -2.19 11.62
C VAL A 132 -1.02 -2.00 12.84
N GLU A 133 -0.73 -0.75 13.22
CA GLU A 133 0.07 -0.44 14.40
C GLU A 133 -0.63 -0.90 15.69
N GLU A 134 -1.93 -0.61 15.83
CA GLU A 134 -2.74 -1.05 16.95
C GLU A 134 -2.81 -2.59 17.06
N PHE A 135 -2.96 -3.28 15.93
CA PHE A 135 -2.90 -4.74 15.88
C PHE A 135 -1.55 -5.28 16.32
N GLY A 136 -0.45 -4.68 15.84
CA GLY A 136 0.91 -5.07 16.22
C GLY A 136 1.17 -4.94 17.74
N GLN A 137 0.52 -3.98 18.39
CA GLN A 137 0.61 -3.81 19.85
C GLN A 137 -0.31 -4.75 20.63
N ARG A 138 -1.55 -4.98 20.14
CA ARG A 138 -2.57 -5.75 20.88
C ARG A 138 -2.46 -7.26 20.72
N VAL A 139 -2.03 -7.76 19.56
CA VAL A 139 -1.96 -9.21 19.32
C VAL A 139 -1.04 -9.92 20.31
N PRO A 140 0.17 -9.42 20.64
CA PRO A 140 1.03 -10.03 21.65
C PRO A 140 0.40 -10.06 23.04
N ASP A 141 -0.39 -9.04 23.41
CA ASP A 141 -1.07 -9.00 24.72
C ASP A 141 -2.21 -10.01 24.77
N LEU A 142 -2.98 -10.12 23.69
CA LEU A 142 -4.04 -11.12 23.56
C LEU A 142 -3.49 -12.54 23.59
N ALA A 143 -2.37 -12.78 22.88
CA ALA A 143 -1.67 -14.07 22.89
C ALA A 143 -1.21 -14.45 24.30
N ARG A 144 -0.58 -13.51 25.03
CA ARG A 144 -0.18 -13.73 26.43
C ARG A 144 -1.37 -13.99 27.34
N GLY A 145 -2.47 -13.26 27.16
CA GLY A 145 -3.71 -13.47 27.91
C GLY A 145 -4.33 -14.84 27.63
N LEU A 146 -4.31 -15.30 26.40
CA LEU A 146 -4.79 -16.62 26.00
C LEU A 146 -3.90 -17.73 26.59
N ALA A 147 -2.56 -17.60 26.48
CA ALA A 147 -1.62 -18.55 27.06
C ALA A 147 -1.82 -18.69 28.57
N HIS A 148 -2.04 -17.57 29.28
CA HIS A 148 -2.32 -17.60 30.71
C HIS A 148 -3.63 -18.35 31.01
N LYS A 149 -4.70 -18.09 30.25
CA LYS A 149 -5.98 -18.81 30.40
C LYS A 149 -5.86 -20.30 30.10
N ILE A 150 -5.08 -20.68 29.11
CA ILE A 150 -4.81 -22.10 28.81
C ILE A 150 -4.06 -22.76 29.97
N ALA A 151 -3.02 -22.11 30.51
CA ALA A 151 -2.27 -22.62 31.67
C ALA A 151 -3.16 -22.77 32.91
N GLU A 152 -4.03 -21.81 33.17
CA GLU A 152 -5.02 -21.87 34.27
C GLU A 152 -6.02 -23.01 34.04
N ALA A 153 -6.52 -23.18 32.80
CA ALA A 153 -7.45 -24.25 32.46
C ALA A 153 -6.81 -25.65 32.60
N HIS A 154 -5.53 -25.79 32.28
CA HIS A 154 -4.79 -27.03 32.54
C HIS A 154 -4.73 -27.40 34.02
N GLN A 155 -4.72 -26.40 34.93
CA GLN A 155 -4.66 -26.65 36.37
C GLN A 155 -6.04 -26.90 37.01
N HIS A 156 -7.06 -26.19 36.53
CA HIS A 156 -8.34 -26.10 37.29
C HIS A 156 -9.59 -26.50 36.51
N ASN A 157 -9.48 -26.78 35.19
CA ASN A 157 -10.63 -27.09 34.34
C ASN A 157 -10.61 -28.54 33.82
N ARG A 158 -11.23 -29.45 34.52
CA ARG A 158 -11.26 -30.87 34.15
C ARG A 158 -11.83 -31.15 32.74
N PRO A 159 -12.95 -30.54 32.32
CA PRO A 159 -13.45 -30.69 30.94
C PRO A 159 -12.41 -30.27 29.89
N PHE A 160 -11.64 -29.18 30.12
CA PHE A 160 -10.57 -28.73 29.26
C PHE A 160 -9.43 -29.75 29.17
N GLN A 161 -9.01 -30.32 30.34
CA GLN A 161 -7.95 -31.34 30.40
C GLN A 161 -8.31 -32.58 29.58
N GLU A 162 -9.59 -33.05 29.71
CA GLU A 162 -10.08 -34.19 28.95
C GLU A 162 -10.15 -33.90 27.43
N ALA A 163 -10.64 -32.72 27.03
CA ALA A 163 -10.70 -32.31 25.65
C ALA A 163 -9.30 -32.14 25.03
N PHE A 164 -8.38 -31.50 25.77
CA PHE A 164 -7.00 -31.31 25.35
C PHE A 164 -6.29 -32.67 25.20
N GLY A 165 -6.49 -33.62 26.11
CA GLY A 165 -5.93 -34.97 25.98
C GLY A 165 -6.35 -35.69 24.69
N LYS A 166 -7.61 -35.56 24.29
CA LYS A 166 -8.11 -36.10 23.02
C LYS A 166 -7.52 -35.38 21.81
N PHE A 167 -7.43 -34.06 21.86
CA PHE A 167 -6.84 -33.23 20.79
C PHE A 167 -5.35 -33.54 20.64
N PHE A 168 -4.61 -33.62 21.73
CA PHE A 168 -3.19 -33.99 21.75
C PHE A 168 -2.95 -35.36 21.08
N ALA A 169 -3.73 -36.38 21.46
CA ALA A 169 -3.63 -37.70 20.86
C ALA A 169 -3.91 -37.66 19.34
N LEU A 170 -4.89 -36.86 18.91
CA LEU A 170 -5.18 -36.66 17.50
C LEU A 170 -4.02 -35.99 16.76
N CYS A 171 -3.39 -34.98 17.36
CA CYS A 171 -2.22 -34.31 16.78
C CYS A 171 -1.02 -35.27 16.63
N GLN A 172 -0.78 -36.14 17.61
CA GLN A 172 0.28 -37.13 17.53
C GLN A 172 0.04 -38.17 16.39
N VAL A 173 -1.22 -38.57 16.20
CA VAL A 173 -1.57 -39.50 15.12
C VAL A 173 -1.54 -38.86 13.74
N SER A 174 -2.02 -37.60 13.64
CA SER A 174 -2.28 -36.95 12.35
C SER A 174 -1.13 -36.06 11.85
N LEU A 175 -0.31 -35.51 12.76
CA LEU A 175 0.74 -34.56 12.42
C LEU A 175 2.15 -35.15 12.67
N ASN A 176 2.46 -35.45 13.92
CA ASN A 176 3.78 -35.95 14.30
C ASN A 176 3.68 -36.73 15.63
N PRO A 177 4.05 -38.03 15.65
CA PRO A 177 4.02 -38.86 16.85
C PRO A 177 4.93 -38.39 17.98
N ASN A 178 5.94 -37.56 17.68
CA ASN A 178 6.88 -36.99 18.65
C ASN A 178 6.49 -35.60 19.17
N LEU A 179 5.28 -35.11 18.88
CA LEU A 179 4.79 -33.83 19.42
C LEU A 179 4.76 -33.88 20.96
N SER A 180 5.31 -32.82 21.57
CA SER A 180 5.17 -32.63 23.03
C SER A 180 3.85 -31.91 23.36
N ARG A 181 3.42 -31.94 24.62
CA ARG A 181 2.24 -31.21 25.08
C ARG A 181 2.46 -29.70 24.99
N GLU A 182 3.65 -29.23 25.32
CA GLU A 182 4.06 -27.82 25.25
C GLU A 182 3.97 -27.32 23.80
N ALA A 183 4.44 -28.10 22.84
CA ALA A 183 4.33 -27.72 21.42
C ALA A 183 2.88 -27.61 20.96
N VAL A 184 1.97 -28.45 21.45
CA VAL A 184 0.54 -28.37 21.15
C VAL A 184 -0.12 -27.19 21.84
N ASP A 185 0.29 -26.85 23.08
CA ASP A 185 -0.16 -25.64 23.76
C ASP A 185 0.24 -24.36 23.01
N GLU A 186 1.47 -24.29 22.47
CA GLU A 186 1.92 -23.18 21.62
C GLU A 186 1.15 -23.07 20.31
N MET A 187 0.58 -24.16 19.78
CA MET A 187 -0.29 -24.14 18.59
C MET A 187 -1.70 -23.58 18.87
N LEU A 188 -2.10 -23.46 20.14
CA LEU A 188 -3.41 -22.90 20.56
C LEU A 188 -3.38 -21.37 20.75
N VAL A 189 -2.22 -20.73 20.75
CA VAL A 189 -1.99 -19.31 20.95
C VAL A 189 -1.57 -18.62 19.66
#